data_733b4edd3af9bbc16b075f1292dfc47a
#
_entry.id   733b4edd3af9bbc16b075f1292dfc47a
#
_cell.length_a   1.000
_cell.length_b   1.000
_cell.length_c   1.000
_cell.angle_alpha   90.00
_cell.angle_beta   90.00
_cell.angle_gamma   90.00
#
_symmetry.space_group_name_H-M   'P 1'
#
loop_
_entity.id
_entity.type
_entity.pdbx_description
1 polymer ?
#
loop_
_entity_poly.entity_id
_entity_poly.type
_entity_poly.pdbx_seq_one_letter_code
_entity_poly.pdbx_strand_id
1 'polypeptide(L)'
;MLTTVTVRSALKIGIGAALWAMLAFIPETRPFYNHWRGEWGLLSFMLVCSMTVGASNTTGYSRFVGTLIGAALAIFIWIICQENPFAIAFCSLIVSSYCFYLITAAGQAPFGRFVLLTYNLSALYAYSLSVKDDDNDDDEGGISPIISSIALHRVMAVLGGVLWGLIVTRTIWPISARQKFKNGLSALWLRMGLIWSRDPLSAVMENNPSNAYMNFREELALQKYGKQTVLGVII
;
A
#
# COMPACT_ATOMS: atom_id res chain seq x y z
N MET A 1 -23.61 1.23 -7.03
CA MET A 1 -22.45 1.01 -7.92
C MET A 1 -21.09 1.02 -7.20
N LEU A 2 -20.84 1.91 -6.25
CA LEU A 2 -19.63 1.87 -5.42
C LEU A 2 -19.48 0.52 -4.67
N THR A 3 -20.56 -0.05 -4.19
CA THR A 3 -20.61 -1.34 -3.48
C THR A 3 -20.10 -2.51 -4.31
N THR A 4 -20.46 -2.60 -5.60
CA THR A 4 -20.05 -3.71 -6.47
C THR A 4 -18.55 -3.69 -6.79
N VAL A 5 -17.95 -2.52 -7.00
CA VAL A 5 -16.51 -2.36 -7.25
C VAL A 5 -15.72 -2.68 -5.98
N THR A 6 -16.21 -2.23 -4.83
CA THR A 6 -15.57 -2.49 -3.53
C THR A 6 -15.62 -3.98 -3.19
N VAL A 7 -16.75 -4.65 -3.41
CA VAL A 7 -16.90 -6.09 -3.18
C VAL A 7 -15.98 -6.89 -4.11
N ARG A 8 -15.90 -6.53 -5.40
CA ARG A 8 -14.99 -7.19 -6.35
C ARG A 8 -13.52 -7.03 -5.94
N SER A 9 -13.11 -5.84 -5.47
CA SER A 9 -11.74 -5.62 -4.99
C SER A 9 -11.44 -6.41 -3.72
N ALA A 10 -12.39 -6.49 -2.78
CA ALA A 10 -12.25 -7.28 -1.56
C ALA A 10 -12.12 -8.79 -1.86
N LEU A 11 -13.00 -9.32 -2.73
CA LEU A 11 -12.92 -10.72 -3.20
C LEU A 11 -11.58 -11.03 -3.87
N LYS A 12 -11.10 -10.15 -4.74
CA LYS A 12 -9.82 -10.28 -5.42
C LYS A 12 -8.65 -10.41 -4.43
N ILE A 13 -8.59 -9.52 -3.45
CA ILE A 13 -7.53 -9.53 -2.44
C ILE A 13 -7.67 -10.77 -1.55
N GLY A 14 -8.89 -11.12 -1.14
CA GLY A 14 -9.16 -12.32 -0.34
C GLY A 14 -8.73 -13.61 -1.03
N ILE A 15 -9.09 -13.78 -2.30
CA ILE A 15 -8.69 -14.96 -3.11
C ILE A 15 -7.15 -14.99 -3.26
N GLY A 16 -6.52 -13.86 -3.58
CA GLY A 16 -5.07 -13.79 -3.72
C GLY A 16 -4.33 -14.12 -2.43
N ALA A 17 -4.82 -13.65 -1.28
CA ALA A 17 -4.28 -13.95 0.03
C ALA A 17 -4.46 -15.44 0.39
N ALA A 18 -5.65 -16.00 0.14
CA ALA A 18 -5.93 -17.41 0.39
C ALA A 18 -5.04 -18.34 -0.43
N LEU A 19 -4.83 -18.02 -1.71
CA LEU A 19 -3.94 -18.81 -2.58
C LEU A 19 -2.48 -18.78 -2.10
N TRP A 20 -1.99 -17.62 -1.63
CA TRP A 20 -0.66 -17.54 -1.05
C TRP A 20 -0.55 -18.29 0.28
N ALA A 21 -1.54 -18.12 1.16
CA ALA A 21 -1.58 -18.81 2.45
C ALA A 21 -1.70 -20.33 2.29
N MET A 22 -2.33 -20.82 1.21
CA MET A 22 -2.48 -22.25 0.92
C MET A 22 -1.11 -22.95 0.80
N LEU A 23 -0.06 -22.25 0.37
CA LEU A 23 1.31 -22.78 0.31
C LEU A 23 1.84 -23.17 1.71
N ALA A 24 1.37 -22.51 2.77
CA ALA A 24 1.76 -22.85 4.15
C ALA A 24 1.06 -24.11 4.67
N PHE A 25 -0.12 -24.43 4.16
CA PHE A 25 -0.93 -25.57 4.63
C PHE A 25 -0.61 -26.88 3.92
N ILE A 26 -0.12 -26.81 2.69
CA ILE A 26 0.24 -28.02 1.93
C ILE A 26 1.56 -28.59 2.48
N PRO A 27 1.58 -29.88 2.91
CA PRO A 27 2.77 -30.48 3.54
C PRO A 27 4.05 -30.44 2.67
N GLU A 28 3.90 -30.56 1.36
CA GLU A 28 5.01 -30.57 0.41
C GLU A 28 5.66 -29.19 0.24
N THR A 29 4.89 -28.10 0.31
CA THR A 29 5.37 -26.73 0.11
C THR A 29 5.70 -26.02 1.41
N ARG A 30 5.24 -26.55 2.55
CA ARG A 30 5.46 -26.00 3.87
C ARG A 30 6.93 -25.77 4.23
N PRO A 31 7.88 -26.70 3.99
CA PRO A 31 9.29 -26.46 4.30
C PRO A 31 9.87 -25.32 3.47
N PHE A 32 9.49 -25.21 2.20
CA PHE A 32 9.91 -24.08 1.36
C PHE A 32 9.33 -22.77 1.85
N TYR A 33 8.03 -22.74 2.21
CA TYR A 33 7.36 -21.55 2.73
C TYR A 33 8.01 -21.05 4.02
N ASN A 34 8.32 -21.94 4.96
CA ASN A 34 8.97 -21.61 6.23
C ASN A 34 10.41 -21.15 6.02
N HIS A 35 11.17 -21.83 5.15
CA HIS A 35 12.56 -21.44 4.87
C HIS A 35 12.67 -20.02 4.32
N TRP A 36 11.79 -19.64 3.38
CA TRP A 36 11.76 -18.32 2.79
C TRP A 36 10.89 -17.31 3.56
N ARG A 37 10.38 -17.71 4.72
CA ARG A 37 9.49 -16.86 5.54
C ARG A 37 8.36 -16.24 4.73
N GLY A 38 7.56 -17.09 4.11
CA GLY A 38 6.45 -16.72 3.23
C GLY A 38 5.40 -15.79 3.85
N GLU A 39 5.36 -15.70 5.17
CA GLU A 39 4.54 -14.76 5.95
C GLU A 39 4.80 -13.31 5.55
N TRP A 40 6.06 -12.94 5.34
CA TRP A 40 6.45 -11.61 4.89
C TRP A 40 6.02 -11.33 3.45
N GLY A 41 5.96 -12.41 2.63
CA GLY A 41 5.39 -12.35 1.29
C GLY A 41 3.89 -12.03 1.33
N LEU A 42 3.14 -12.72 2.19
CA LEU A 42 1.71 -12.48 2.39
C LEU A 42 1.44 -11.03 2.86
N LEU A 43 2.18 -10.58 3.85
CA LEU A 43 2.08 -9.21 4.35
C LEU A 43 2.39 -8.18 3.25
N SER A 44 3.42 -8.45 2.44
CA SER A 44 3.78 -7.58 1.33
C SER A 44 2.74 -7.56 0.23
N PHE A 45 2.15 -8.71 -0.09
CA PHE A 45 1.02 -8.83 -0.99
C PHE A 45 -0.15 -7.93 -0.53
N MET A 46 -0.56 -8.03 0.74
CA MET A 46 -1.67 -7.22 1.28
C MET A 46 -1.38 -5.72 1.22
N LEU A 47 -0.16 -5.30 1.51
CA LEU A 47 0.25 -3.89 1.48
C LEU A 47 0.36 -3.31 0.06
N VAL A 48 0.65 -4.14 -0.93
CA VAL A 48 0.81 -3.73 -2.33
C VAL A 48 -0.52 -3.74 -3.07
N CYS A 49 -1.43 -4.66 -2.73
CA CYS A 49 -2.72 -4.76 -3.39
C CYS A 49 -3.58 -3.53 -3.14
N SER A 50 -3.95 -2.85 -4.22
CA SER A 50 -4.88 -1.74 -4.20
C SER A 50 -6.00 -1.93 -5.22
N MET A 51 -7.01 -1.04 -5.22
CA MET A 51 -8.15 -1.14 -6.12
C MET A 51 -7.76 -1.05 -7.60
N THR A 52 -6.71 -0.30 -7.92
CA THR A 52 -6.30 -0.05 -9.32
C THR A 52 -4.91 -0.62 -9.61
N VAL A 53 -4.73 -1.11 -10.83
CA VAL A 53 -3.44 -1.66 -11.29
C VAL A 53 -2.31 -0.65 -11.16
N GLY A 54 -2.57 0.62 -11.50
CA GLY A 54 -1.57 1.69 -11.41
C GLY A 54 -1.10 1.95 -9.98
N ALA A 55 -2.02 2.03 -9.02
CA ALA A 55 -1.66 2.22 -7.62
C ALA A 55 -0.90 1.03 -7.05
N SER A 56 -1.28 -0.21 -7.40
CA SER A 56 -0.53 -1.42 -7.02
C SER A 56 0.89 -1.42 -7.58
N ASN A 57 1.09 -1.00 -8.83
CA ASN A 57 2.42 -0.90 -9.43
C ASN A 57 3.31 0.11 -8.68
N THR A 58 2.79 1.31 -8.42
CA THR A 58 3.53 2.36 -7.71
C THR A 58 3.87 1.94 -6.29
N THR A 59 2.91 1.36 -5.57
CA THR A 59 3.12 0.86 -4.21
C THR A 59 4.09 -0.32 -4.20
N GLY A 60 3.98 -1.24 -5.16
CA GLY A 60 4.89 -2.38 -5.33
C GLY A 60 6.33 -1.92 -5.57
N TYR A 61 6.53 -0.96 -6.45
CA TYR A 61 7.85 -0.38 -6.69
C TYR A 61 8.42 0.27 -5.43
N SER A 62 7.63 1.11 -4.75
CA SER A 62 8.04 1.76 -3.49
C SER A 62 8.34 0.74 -2.40
N ARG A 63 7.58 -0.36 -2.32
CA ARG A 63 7.82 -1.47 -1.40
C ARG A 63 9.13 -2.17 -1.69
N PHE A 64 9.40 -2.50 -2.93
CA PHE A 64 10.62 -3.18 -3.34
C PHE A 64 11.86 -2.33 -3.05
N VAL A 65 11.91 -1.09 -3.55
CA VAL A 65 13.05 -0.19 -3.35
C VAL A 65 13.22 0.16 -1.86
N GLY A 66 12.11 0.42 -1.15
CA GLY A 66 12.15 0.68 0.29
C GLY A 66 12.69 -0.50 1.10
N THR A 67 12.37 -1.74 0.70
CA THR A 67 12.89 -2.94 1.36
C THR A 67 14.39 -3.11 1.11
N LEU A 68 14.87 -2.87 -0.11
CA LEU A 68 16.30 -2.94 -0.44
C LEU A 68 17.11 -1.92 0.38
N ILE A 69 16.66 -0.69 0.42
CA ILE A 69 17.36 0.38 1.16
C ILE A 69 17.28 0.11 2.67
N GLY A 70 16.11 -0.29 3.18
CA GLY A 70 15.96 -0.63 4.60
C GLY A 70 16.84 -1.80 5.04
N ALA A 71 16.95 -2.84 4.20
CA ALA A 71 17.84 -3.98 4.45
C ALA A 71 19.32 -3.57 4.42
N ALA A 72 19.73 -2.77 3.44
CA ALA A 72 21.10 -2.26 3.34
C ALA A 72 21.48 -1.40 4.56
N LEU A 73 20.59 -0.50 4.99
CA LEU A 73 20.77 0.31 6.19
C LEU A 73 20.87 -0.55 7.46
N ALA A 74 20.05 -1.59 7.58
CA ALA A 74 20.11 -2.49 8.73
C ALA A 74 21.47 -3.22 8.82
N ILE A 75 21.96 -3.74 7.70
CA ILE A 75 23.28 -4.39 7.62
C ILE A 75 24.39 -3.39 7.98
N PHE A 76 24.36 -2.20 7.39
CA PHE A 76 25.38 -1.17 7.60
C PHE A 76 25.47 -0.73 9.07
N ILE A 77 24.30 -0.46 9.69
CA ILE A 77 24.24 -0.04 11.09
C ILE A 77 24.67 -1.17 12.02
N TRP A 78 24.30 -2.42 11.73
CA TRP A 78 24.71 -3.56 12.52
C TRP A 78 26.22 -3.73 12.57
N ILE A 79 26.89 -3.58 11.43
CA ILE A 79 28.38 -3.66 11.34
C ILE A 79 29.02 -2.55 12.16
N ILE A 80 28.48 -1.33 12.17
CA ILE A 80 29.03 -0.20 12.92
C ILE A 80 28.80 -0.33 14.42
N CYS A 81 27.57 -0.76 14.80
CA CYS A 81 27.18 -0.78 16.22
C CYS A 81 27.73 -1.99 17.00
N GLN A 82 28.25 -3.04 16.32
CA GLN A 82 28.84 -4.23 16.95
C GLN A 82 28.01 -4.78 18.13
N GLU A 83 26.71 -4.96 17.91
CA GLU A 83 25.74 -5.51 18.88
C GLU A 83 25.47 -4.63 20.13
N ASN A 84 26.05 -3.43 20.21
CA ASN A 84 25.80 -2.53 21.32
C ASN A 84 24.37 -1.96 21.28
N PRO A 85 23.52 -2.28 22.30
CA PRO A 85 22.08 -1.90 22.26
C PRO A 85 21.86 -0.39 22.26
N PHE A 86 22.68 0.38 22.97
CA PHE A 86 22.56 1.82 23.03
C PHE A 86 22.91 2.49 21.69
N ALA A 87 23.95 1.98 21.01
CA ALA A 87 24.32 2.47 19.69
C ALA A 87 23.25 2.16 18.64
N ILE A 88 22.69 0.94 18.66
CA ILE A 88 21.59 0.55 17.77
C ILE A 88 20.35 1.43 18.00
N ALA A 89 19.98 1.69 19.25
CA ALA A 89 18.86 2.55 19.60
C ALA A 89 19.06 3.99 19.09
N PHE A 90 20.24 4.55 19.28
CA PHE A 90 20.57 5.90 18.81
C PHE A 90 20.53 6.01 17.28
N CYS A 91 21.14 5.06 16.57
CA CYS A 91 21.09 4.99 15.11
C CYS A 91 19.64 4.80 14.60
N SER A 92 18.85 3.97 15.27
CA SER A 92 17.44 3.76 14.93
C SER A 92 16.61 5.03 15.08
N LEU A 93 16.92 5.87 16.08
CA LEU A 93 16.27 7.17 16.24
C LEU A 93 16.57 8.10 15.06
N ILE A 94 17.83 8.16 14.62
CA ILE A 94 18.24 9.00 13.47
C ILE A 94 17.52 8.52 12.19
N VAL A 95 17.58 7.21 11.90
CA VAL A 95 16.93 6.64 10.71
C VAL A 95 15.43 6.86 10.74
N SER A 96 14.78 6.65 11.88
CA SER A 96 13.35 6.87 12.06
C SER A 96 12.99 8.33 11.82
N SER A 97 13.73 9.27 12.39
CA SER A 97 13.51 10.71 12.18
C SER A 97 13.61 11.11 10.72
N TYR A 98 14.63 10.58 10.01
CA TYR A 98 14.79 10.83 8.58
C TYR A 98 13.65 10.22 7.75
N CYS A 99 13.23 9.00 8.05
CA CYS A 99 12.11 8.37 7.38
C CYS A 99 10.79 9.13 7.62
N PHE A 100 10.55 9.62 8.84
CA PHE A 100 9.39 10.46 9.13
C PHE A 100 9.44 11.79 8.38
N TYR A 101 10.60 12.39 8.23
CA TYR A 101 10.77 13.57 7.38
C TYR A 101 10.38 13.28 5.93
N LEU A 102 10.81 12.13 5.36
CA LEU A 102 10.42 11.72 4.01
C LEU A 102 8.89 11.50 3.87
N ILE A 103 8.24 10.99 4.92
CA ILE A 103 6.81 10.74 4.94
C ILE A 103 6.02 12.06 4.98
N THR A 104 6.44 13.02 5.80
CA THR A 104 5.67 14.23 6.09
C THR A 104 6.03 15.39 5.16
N ALA A 105 7.31 15.66 4.95
CA ALA A 105 7.78 16.81 4.20
C ALA A 105 8.01 16.53 2.71
N ALA A 106 8.58 15.37 2.38
CA ALA A 106 8.89 15.03 0.99
C ALA A 106 7.73 14.41 0.20
N GLY A 107 6.58 14.14 0.84
CA GLY A 107 5.41 13.55 0.20
C GLY A 107 5.59 12.11 -0.30
N GLN A 108 6.69 11.46 0.06
CA GLN A 108 7.01 10.08 -0.31
C GLN A 108 6.58 9.08 0.76
N ALA A 109 5.35 9.23 1.25
CA ALA A 109 4.82 8.47 2.37
C ALA A 109 4.93 6.93 2.21
N PRO A 110 4.61 6.31 1.05
CA PRO A 110 4.75 4.86 0.92
C PRO A 110 6.20 4.39 1.03
N PHE A 111 7.13 5.10 0.40
CA PHE A 111 8.54 4.77 0.38
C PHE A 111 9.16 4.84 1.79
N GLY A 112 9.00 5.97 2.50
CA GLY A 112 9.55 6.16 3.84
C GLY A 112 9.02 5.12 4.84
N ARG A 113 7.72 4.75 4.75
CA ARG A 113 7.14 3.69 5.59
C ARG A 113 7.78 2.34 5.35
N PHE A 114 8.08 1.98 4.10
CA PHE A 114 8.66 0.69 3.77
C PHE A 114 10.12 0.58 4.15
N VAL A 115 10.90 1.65 4.01
CA VAL A 115 12.28 1.72 4.53
C VAL A 115 12.28 1.53 6.05
N LEU A 116 11.47 2.31 6.76
CA LEU A 116 11.38 2.27 8.22
C LEU A 116 10.96 0.89 8.73
N LEU A 117 9.93 0.30 8.13
CA LEU A 117 9.43 -1.02 8.51
C LEU A 117 10.49 -2.09 8.32
N THR A 118 11.18 -2.09 7.18
CA THR A 118 12.20 -3.11 6.88
C THR A 118 13.42 -2.94 7.78
N TYR A 119 13.90 -1.71 7.97
CA TYR A 119 15.01 -1.42 8.85
C TYR A 119 14.75 -1.86 10.29
N ASN A 120 13.66 -1.36 10.91
CA ASN A 120 13.36 -1.66 12.31
C ASN A 120 13.15 -3.17 12.55
N LEU A 121 12.40 -3.82 11.67
CA LEU A 121 12.16 -5.25 11.84
C LEU A 121 13.42 -6.08 11.64
N SER A 122 14.31 -5.71 10.72
CA SER A 122 15.57 -6.43 10.53
C SER A 122 16.54 -6.20 11.69
N ALA A 123 16.65 -4.96 12.16
CA ALA A 123 17.54 -4.61 13.28
C ALA A 123 17.08 -5.23 14.61
N LEU A 124 15.78 -5.12 14.93
CA LEU A 124 15.21 -5.70 16.15
C LEU A 124 15.26 -7.24 16.14
N TYR A 125 15.01 -7.85 14.99
CA TYR A 125 15.07 -9.30 14.87
C TYR A 125 16.50 -9.81 15.03
N ALA A 126 17.49 -9.15 14.40
CA ALA A 126 18.89 -9.48 14.59
C ALA A 126 19.32 -9.33 16.05
N TYR A 127 18.91 -8.23 16.71
CA TYR A 127 19.18 -8.03 18.12
C TYR A 127 18.51 -9.08 19.01
N SER A 128 17.27 -9.46 18.72
CA SER A 128 16.58 -10.49 19.52
C SER A 128 17.26 -11.86 19.43
N LEU A 129 17.87 -12.17 18.30
CA LEU A 129 18.63 -13.41 18.14
C LEU A 129 20.00 -13.35 18.81
N SER A 130 20.68 -12.21 18.81
CA SER A 130 21.98 -12.07 19.50
C SER A 130 21.86 -12.16 21.02
N VAL A 131 20.69 -11.83 21.59
CA VAL A 131 20.45 -11.91 23.05
C VAL A 131 19.98 -13.30 23.49
N LYS A 132 19.40 -14.09 22.60
CA LYS A 132 18.90 -15.45 22.89
C LYS A 132 19.98 -16.55 22.86
N ASP A 133 21.20 -16.24 23.22
CA ASP A 133 22.37 -17.07 23.00
C ASP A 133 22.42 -18.40 23.77
N ASP A 134 21.38 -18.83 24.49
CA ASP A 134 21.53 -19.97 25.43
C ASP A 134 20.41 -21.05 25.41
N ASP A 135 19.34 -20.93 24.71
CA ASP A 135 18.31 -21.97 24.77
C ASP A 135 17.98 -22.57 23.39
N ASN A 136 18.28 -23.86 23.29
CA ASN A 136 17.98 -24.82 22.24
C ASN A 136 16.57 -24.70 21.63
N ASP A 137 16.33 -23.72 20.80
CA ASP A 137 15.19 -23.70 19.88
C ASP A 137 15.70 -23.79 18.44
N ASP A 138 15.89 -25.04 17.99
CA ASP A 138 16.35 -25.44 16.67
C ASP A 138 15.36 -25.05 15.53
N ASP A 139 14.27 -24.37 15.82
CA ASP A 139 13.18 -24.14 14.88
C ASP A 139 13.25 -22.82 14.08
N GLU A 140 14.18 -21.93 14.37
CA GLU A 140 14.27 -20.64 13.67
C GLU A 140 15.64 -20.37 13.02
N GLY A 141 16.11 -21.31 12.22
CA GLY A 141 17.11 -20.99 11.18
C GLY A 141 18.51 -20.68 11.63
N GLY A 142 19.30 -21.72 11.94
CA GLY A 142 20.74 -21.76 11.68
C GLY A 142 21.64 -20.99 12.63
N ILE A 143 22.51 -21.72 13.21
CA ILE A 143 23.68 -21.41 14.03
C ILE A 143 24.43 -20.14 13.53
N SER A 144 24.17 -19.04 14.13
CA SER A 144 24.61 -17.66 13.97
C SER A 144 23.71 -16.77 13.10
N PRO A 145 23.07 -15.78 13.69
CA PRO A 145 22.22 -14.83 12.97
C PRO A 145 23.10 -13.84 12.19
N ILE A 146 23.55 -14.24 11.02
CA ILE A 146 24.19 -13.29 10.11
C ILE A 146 23.06 -12.39 9.62
N ILE A 147 23.05 -11.12 10.03
CA ILE A 147 22.06 -10.12 9.63
C ILE A 147 21.85 -10.08 8.11
N SER A 148 22.89 -10.38 7.34
CA SER A 148 22.82 -10.49 5.89
C SER A 148 21.85 -11.58 5.42
N SER A 149 21.83 -12.75 6.08
CA SER A 149 20.92 -13.85 5.77
C SER A 149 19.49 -13.44 6.09
N ILE A 150 19.23 -12.85 7.26
CA ILE A 150 17.91 -12.35 7.65
C ILE A 150 17.39 -11.32 6.66
N ALA A 151 18.25 -10.36 6.30
CA ALA A 151 17.92 -9.32 5.34
C ALA A 151 17.62 -9.89 3.95
N LEU A 152 18.39 -10.88 3.50
CA LEU A 152 18.21 -11.53 2.21
C LEU A 152 16.90 -12.31 2.14
N HIS A 153 16.60 -13.16 3.14
CA HIS A 153 15.33 -13.89 3.19
C HIS A 153 14.14 -12.93 3.19
N ARG A 154 14.26 -11.80 3.87
CA ARG A 154 13.23 -10.78 3.90
C ARG A 154 13.03 -10.11 2.54
N VAL A 155 14.12 -9.72 1.87
CA VAL A 155 14.05 -9.13 0.52
C VAL A 155 13.40 -10.10 -0.45
N MET A 156 13.79 -11.37 -0.43
CA MET A 156 13.23 -12.40 -1.31
C MET A 156 11.75 -12.66 -1.04
N ALA A 157 11.35 -12.77 0.23
CA ALA A 157 9.94 -12.94 0.60
C ALA A 157 9.08 -11.74 0.16
N VAL A 158 9.58 -10.52 0.38
CA VAL A 158 8.89 -9.28 -0.04
C VAL A 158 8.78 -9.22 -1.56
N LEU A 159 9.84 -9.56 -2.30
CA LEU A 159 9.82 -9.61 -3.76
C LEU A 159 8.76 -10.59 -4.26
N GLY A 160 8.72 -11.80 -3.70
CA GLY A 160 7.70 -12.80 -4.03
C GLY A 160 6.28 -12.28 -3.79
N GLY A 161 6.03 -11.65 -2.63
CA GLY A 161 4.74 -11.06 -2.30
C GLY A 161 4.34 -9.89 -3.21
N VAL A 162 5.30 -9.04 -3.60
CA VAL A 162 5.07 -7.93 -4.56
C VAL A 162 4.72 -8.49 -5.94
N LEU A 163 5.51 -9.44 -6.45
CA LEU A 163 5.26 -10.07 -7.76
C LEU A 163 3.89 -10.76 -7.78
N TRP A 164 3.57 -11.52 -6.74
CA TRP A 164 2.24 -12.14 -6.60
C TRP A 164 1.12 -11.11 -6.62
N GLY A 165 1.28 -10.00 -5.87
CA GLY A 165 0.33 -8.90 -5.86
C GLY A 165 0.11 -8.27 -7.23
N LEU A 166 1.16 -8.09 -8.01
CA LEU A 166 1.07 -7.59 -9.38
C LEU A 166 0.36 -8.57 -10.32
N ILE A 167 0.65 -9.88 -10.19
CA ILE A 167 -0.02 -10.92 -10.96
C ILE A 167 -1.52 -10.94 -10.65
N VAL A 168 -1.90 -11.06 -9.39
CA VAL A 168 -3.30 -11.07 -8.95
C VAL A 168 -4.04 -9.79 -9.38
N THR A 169 -3.37 -8.64 -9.30
CA THR A 169 -3.97 -7.35 -9.68
C THR A 169 -4.22 -7.25 -11.18
N ARG A 170 -3.42 -7.90 -12.01
CA ARG A 170 -3.57 -7.90 -13.48
C ARG A 170 -4.50 -8.99 -14.00
N THR A 171 -4.52 -10.16 -13.34
CA THR A 171 -5.31 -11.32 -13.79
C THR A 171 -6.76 -11.27 -13.32
N ILE A 172 -6.99 -10.88 -12.07
CA ILE A 172 -8.34 -10.89 -11.49
C ILE A 172 -8.94 -9.47 -11.60
N TRP A 173 -9.90 -9.28 -12.50
CA TRP A 173 -10.61 -8.00 -12.74
C TRP A 173 -9.69 -6.77 -12.75
N PRO A 174 -8.88 -6.56 -13.81
CA PRO A 174 -7.99 -5.41 -13.89
C PRO A 174 -8.79 -4.10 -14.00
N ILE A 175 -8.74 -3.29 -12.96
CA ILE A 175 -9.37 -1.96 -12.95
C ILE A 175 -8.31 -0.93 -13.33
N SER A 176 -8.44 -0.38 -14.53
CA SER A 176 -7.54 0.65 -15.02
C SER A 176 -7.80 1.99 -14.32
N ALA A 177 -6.76 2.54 -13.68
CA ALA A 177 -6.80 3.89 -13.09
C ALA A 177 -7.11 4.95 -14.16
N ARG A 178 -6.60 4.77 -15.40
CA ARG A 178 -6.82 5.65 -16.53
C ARG A 178 -8.30 5.77 -16.90
N GLN A 179 -9.04 4.65 -16.86
CA GLN A 179 -10.46 4.64 -17.18
C GLN A 179 -11.29 5.34 -16.10
N LYS A 180 -10.96 5.11 -14.81
CA LYS A 180 -11.58 5.85 -13.70
C LYS A 180 -11.32 7.35 -13.79
N PHE A 181 -10.10 7.74 -14.13
CA PHE A 181 -9.73 9.14 -14.31
C PHE A 181 -10.49 9.79 -15.47
N LYS A 182 -10.54 9.14 -16.64
CA LYS A 182 -11.32 9.64 -17.79
C LYS A 182 -12.79 9.85 -17.45
N ASN A 183 -13.41 8.88 -16.79
CA ASN A 183 -14.81 8.97 -16.39
C ASN A 183 -15.04 10.07 -15.34
N GLY A 184 -14.13 10.23 -14.40
CA GLY A 184 -14.18 11.31 -13.42
C GLY A 184 -13.99 12.69 -14.06
N LEU A 185 -13.03 12.82 -14.99
CA LEU A 185 -12.77 14.04 -15.72
C LEU A 185 -13.95 14.44 -16.60
N SER A 186 -14.55 13.50 -17.36
CA SER A 186 -15.72 13.78 -18.18
C SER A 186 -16.92 14.24 -17.34
N ALA A 187 -17.15 13.62 -16.18
CA ALA A 187 -18.20 14.05 -15.26
C ALA A 187 -17.93 15.47 -14.68
N LEU A 188 -16.67 15.80 -14.43
CA LEU A 188 -16.28 17.13 -13.95
C LEU A 188 -16.49 18.19 -15.05
N TRP A 189 -16.06 17.92 -16.28
CA TRP A 189 -16.29 18.80 -17.42
C TRP A 189 -17.79 19.04 -17.68
N LEU A 190 -18.59 17.98 -17.58
CA LEU A 190 -20.04 18.08 -17.74
C LEU A 190 -20.66 18.95 -16.65
N ARG A 191 -20.23 18.80 -15.39
CA ARG A 191 -20.68 19.65 -14.29
C ARG A 191 -20.26 21.10 -14.47
N MET A 192 -19.04 21.34 -14.87
CA MET A 192 -18.56 22.71 -15.15
C MET A 192 -19.35 23.34 -16.30
N GLY A 193 -19.65 22.59 -17.37
CA GLY A 193 -20.48 23.08 -18.48
C GLY A 193 -21.90 23.43 -18.05
N LEU A 194 -22.51 22.62 -17.18
CA LEU A 194 -23.84 22.90 -16.63
C LEU A 194 -23.86 24.14 -15.73
N ILE A 195 -22.82 24.34 -14.91
CA ILE A 195 -22.68 25.54 -14.08
C ILE A 195 -22.52 26.77 -14.97
N TRP A 196 -21.67 26.67 -15.99
CA TRP A 196 -21.44 27.76 -16.92
C TRP A 196 -22.67 28.14 -17.76
N SER A 197 -23.46 27.14 -18.20
CA SER A 197 -24.68 27.38 -18.98
C SER A 197 -25.80 28.06 -18.17
N ARG A 198 -25.71 28.06 -16.82
CA ARG A 198 -26.67 28.69 -15.92
C ARG A 198 -26.33 30.12 -15.52
N ASP A 199 -25.32 30.71 -16.12
CA ASP A 199 -24.87 32.06 -15.85
C ASP A 199 -24.72 32.35 -14.33
N PRO A 200 -23.61 31.88 -13.71
CA PRO A 200 -23.41 32.01 -12.26
C PRO A 200 -23.33 33.48 -11.79
N LEU A 201 -23.07 34.41 -12.71
CA LEU A 201 -23.03 35.84 -12.41
C LEU A 201 -24.44 36.44 -12.24
N SER A 202 -25.44 35.96 -12.96
CA SER A 202 -26.82 36.44 -12.81
C SER A 202 -27.38 36.06 -11.44
N ALA A 203 -27.06 34.86 -10.93
CA ALA A 203 -27.48 34.43 -9.59
C ALA A 203 -26.84 35.26 -8.44
N VAL A 204 -25.61 35.78 -8.66
CA VAL A 204 -24.90 36.59 -7.70
C VAL A 204 -25.36 38.08 -7.75
N MET A 205 -25.78 38.55 -8.93
CA MET A 205 -26.25 39.92 -9.11
C MET A 205 -27.72 40.15 -8.71
N GLU A 206 -28.52 39.08 -8.72
CA GLU A 206 -29.93 39.16 -8.32
C GLU A 206 -30.05 38.96 -6.81
N ASN A 207 -29.93 40.05 -6.09
CA ASN A 207 -29.92 40.15 -4.62
C ASN A 207 -31.33 39.93 -4.02
N ASN A 208 -32.05 38.94 -4.50
CA ASN A 208 -33.40 38.61 -4.05
C ASN A 208 -33.41 37.22 -3.38
N PRO A 209 -33.56 37.13 -2.03
CA PRO A 209 -33.43 35.87 -1.29
C PRO A 209 -34.44 34.80 -1.68
N SER A 210 -35.60 35.18 -2.24
CA SER A 210 -36.61 34.21 -2.73
C SER A 210 -36.13 33.42 -3.93
N ASN A 211 -35.34 34.00 -4.82
CA ASN A 211 -34.81 33.32 -6.00
C ASN A 211 -33.64 32.37 -5.63
N ALA A 212 -32.91 32.65 -4.59
CA ALA A 212 -31.82 31.77 -4.11
C ALA A 212 -32.34 30.41 -3.64
N TYR A 213 -33.50 30.39 -2.99
CA TYR A 213 -34.12 29.12 -2.56
C TYR A 213 -34.68 28.29 -3.73
N MET A 214 -35.21 28.94 -4.76
CA MET A 214 -35.70 28.24 -5.98
C MET A 214 -34.52 27.67 -6.76
N ASN A 215 -33.44 28.40 -6.94
CA ASN A 215 -32.22 27.94 -7.61
C ASN A 215 -31.56 26.77 -6.85
N PHE A 216 -31.52 26.81 -5.53
CA PHE A 216 -31.00 25.73 -4.70
C PHE A 216 -31.84 24.44 -4.82
N ARG A 217 -33.16 24.54 -4.92
CA ARG A 217 -34.06 23.39 -5.16
C ARG A 217 -33.84 22.77 -6.53
N GLU A 218 -33.65 23.57 -7.56
CA GLU A 218 -33.34 23.12 -8.91
C GLU A 218 -31.97 22.46 -8.99
N GLU A 219 -30.96 23.00 -8.30
CA GLU A 219 -29.63 22.38 -8.19
C GLU A 219 -29.69 21.00 -7.51
N LEU A 220 -30.44 20.86 -6.44
CA LEU A 220 -30.67 19.57 -5.77
C LEU A 220 -31.40 18.57 -6.68
N ALA A 221 -32.39 19.03 -7.47
CA ALA A 221 -33.07 18.20 -8.44
C ALA A 221 -32.12 17.72 -9.55
N LEU A 222 -31.26 18.59 -10.08
CA LEU A 222 -30.28 18.25 -11.10
C LEU A 222 -29.16 17.38 -10.57
N GLN A 223 -28.74 17.57 -9.31
CA GLN A 223 -27.81 16.66 -8.66
C GLN A 223 -28.37 15.25 -8.54
N LYS A 224 -29.70 15.15 -8.34
CA LYS A 224 -30.43 13.87 -8.30
C LYS A 224 -30.54 13.25 -9.70
N TYR A 225 -30.86 14.05 -10.74
CA TYR A 225 -30.92 13.61 -12.13
C TYR A 225 -29.53 13.31 -12.72
N GLY A 226 -28.52 14.12 -12.44
CA GLY A 226 -27.14 13.86 -12.85
C GLY A 226 -26.56 12.58 -12.26
N LYS A 227 -26.99 12.20 -11.05
CA LYS A 227 -26.66 10.90 -10.45
C LYS A 227 -27.33 9.74 -11.23
N GLN A 228 -28.52 9.91 -11.73
CA GLN A 228 -29.24 8.88 -12.50
C GLN A 228 -28.71 8.72 -13.93
N THR A 229 -28.35 9.81 -14.60
CA THR A 229 -27.76 9.75 -15.95
C THR A 229 -26.34 9.19 -15.95
N VAL A 230 -25.53 9.49 -14.94
CA VAL A 230 -24.22 8.86 -14.77
C VAL A 230 -24.34 7.37 -14.42
N LEU A 231 -25.42 6.97 -13.73
CA LEU A 231 -25.72 5.55 -13.50
C LEU A 231 -26.19 4.83 -14.78
N GLY A 232 -26.92 5.51 -15.68
CA GLY A 232 -27.42 4.95 -16.94
C GLY A 232 -26.38 4.85 -18.05
N VAL A 233 -25.31 5.61 -18.01
CA VAL A 233 -24.19 5.56 -19.00
C VAL A 233 -23.10 4.54 -18.61
N ILE A 234 -23.21 3.92 -17.43
CA ILE A 234 -22.24 2.96 -16.88
C ILE A 234 -22.81 1.51 -16.84
N ILE A 235 -24.03 1.31 -17.33
CA ILE A 235 -24.58 0.00 -17.68
C ILE A 235 -24.37 -0.24 -19.15
#